data_ce97cb7adc1e788d9ccc3a95ee520944
#
_entry.id   ce97cb7adc1e788d9ccc3a95ee520944
#
_cell.length_a   1.000
_cell.length_b   1.000
_cell.length_c   1.000
_cell.angle_alpha   90.00
_cell.angle_beta   90.00
_cell.angle_gamma   90.00
#
_symmetry.space_group_name_H-M   'P 1'
#
loop_
_entity.id
_entity.type
_entity.pdbx_description
1 polymer ?
#
loop_
_entity_poly.entity_id
_entity_poly.type
_entity_poly.pdbx_seq_one_letter_code
_entity_poly.pdbx_strand_id
1 'polypeptide(L)'
;EPEIADYGPLPSKAQMQYHREELAAFIHFGMNTYYDREWGDGEEDPYYFYPEHLDTDQWIKTLKDAGFKRTIMVVKHHDGFLLYPSKYTDHTIAKSGWKDGKGDVLAEVSASASKYDMDMGVYLSPWDAHSPLYHVDTEDQYNEYYLNQLKEILEDPKYGNKGKFVEVWMDGARGDGAQKVTYTFDKWFEAIRKAQGDIAIFSAEPTNVRWIGNEKGSAGDPVWQKVNPDKIRNNPSNSYLNHGDPEGKQYSVGEADVSIRSGWFYHDNQEPKSLRELMDIYFKSVGRGTPLLLNIPPNQDGKFADADVARLKEFRQTLDQLYSVNYAAGALVEADSTRRNPLYKASHLTDGDEKTSWAPADDAKTGSFVLDLGKEQHFDVVELKETIEKGQR
;
A
#
# COMPACT_ATOMS: atom_id res chain seq x y z
N GLU A 1 -10.60 0.16 -38.32
CA GLU A 1 -9.36 0.02 -37.55
C GLU A 1 -9.52 -1.09 -36.50
N PRO A 2 -8.47 -1.87 -36.24
CA PRO A 2 -8.53 -2.94 -35.27
C PRO A 2 -8.65 -2.40 -33.84
N GLU A 3 -8.93 -3.28 -32.88
CA GLU A 3 -8.83 -2.93 -31.47
C GLU A 3 -7.40 -2.50 -31.11
N ILE A 4 -7.26 -1.70 -30.06
CA ILE A 4 -5.95 -1.30 -29.56
C ILE A 4 -5.23 -2.55 -29.06
N ALA A 5 -4.03 -2.78 -29.59
CA ALA A 5 -3.18 -3.88 -29.16
C ALA A 5 -2.59 -3.62 -27.78
N ASP A 6 -2.31 -4.69 -27.06
CA ASP A 6 -1.56 -4.62 -25.81
C ASP A 6 -0.16 -4.04 -26.06
N TYR A 7 0.37 -3.28 -25.12
CA TYR A 7 1.66 -2.62 -25.23
C TYR A 7 2.49 -2.79 -23.96
N GLY A 8 3.64 -3.43 -24.11
CA GLY A 8 4.53 -3.67 -22.96
C GLY A 8 3.93 -4.60 -21.92
N PRO A 9 4.44 -4.55 -20.68
CA PRO A 9 3.91 -5.37 -19.61
C PRO A 9 2.52 -4.87 -19.18
N LEU A 10 1.62 -5.82 -18.91
CA LEU A 10 0.24 -5.53 -18.52
C LEU A 10 0.05 -5.71 -17.01
N PRO A 11 -0.85 -4.92 -16.40
CA PRO A 11 -1.22 -5.14 -15.01
C PRO A 11 -2.03 -6.42 -14.84
N SER A 12 -1.77 -7.15 -13.75
CA SER A 12 -2.61 -8.25 -13.31
C SER A 12 -3.93 -7.73 -12.73
N LYS A 13 -4.88 -8.64 -12.46
CA LYS A 13 -6.11 -8.28 -11.75
C LYS A 13 -5.84 -7.68 -10.37
N ALA A 14 -4.88 -8.25 -9.64
CA ALA A 14 -4.49 -7.75 -8.32
C ALA A 14 -3.90 -6.33 -8.39
N GLN A 15 -3.08 -6.06 -9.40
CA GLN A 15 -2.51 -4.73 -9.62
C GLN A 15 -3.59 -3.71 -10.00
N MET A 16 -4.52 -4.09 -10.88
CA MET A 16 -5.65 -3.23 -11.23
C MET A 16 -6.56 -2.95 -10.04
N GLN A 17 -6.82 -3.94 -9.20
CA GLN A 17 -7.59 -3.75 -7.98
C GLN A 17 -6.93 -2.71 -7.08
N TYR A 18 -5.61 -2.76 -6.92
CA TYR A 18 -4.87 -1.78 -6.12
C TYR A 18 -5.00 -0.37 -6.70
N HIS A 19 -4.85 -0.21 -8.01
CA HIS A 19 -5.08 1.09 -8.65
C HIS A 19 -6.48 1.63 -8.40
N ARG A 20 -7.51 0.78 -8.48
CA ARG A 20 -8.90 1.19 -8.23
C ARG A 20 -9.20 1.51 -6.77
N GLU A 21 -8.51 0.85 -5.84
CA GLU A 21 -8.66 1.14 -4.41
C GLU A 21 -8.12 2.52 -4.04
N GLU A 22 -7.04 2.97 -4.64
CA GLU A 22 -6.40 4.28 -4.50
C GLU A 22 -5.82 4.56 -3.11
N LEU A 23 -6.59 4.31 -2.04
CA LEU A 23 -6.24 4.62 -0.65
C LEU A 23 -6.02 3.34 0.14
N ALA A 24 -4.81 3.16 0.64
CA ALA A 24 -4.41 2.10 1.55
C ALA A 24 -3.89 2.71 2.85
N ALA A 25 -4.03 1.99 3.95
CA ALA A 25 -3.53 2.41 5.25
C ALA A 25 -2.49 1.45 5.79
N PHE A 26 -1.40 1.99 6.35
CA PHE A 26 -0.47 1.27 7.22
C PHE A 26 -0.90 1.41 8.67
N ILE A 27 -0.63 0.38 9.46
CA ILE A 27 -0.75 0.46 10.91
C ILE A 27 0.56 -0.01 11.53
N HIS A 28 1.36 0.93 12.03
CA HIS A 28 2.57 0.65 12.80
C HIS A 28 2.22 0.63 14.28
N PHE A 29 2.31 -0.54 14.88
CA PHE A 29 2.00 -0.78 16.29
C PHE A 29 2.82 -1.95 16.78
N GLY A 30 3.45 -1.84 17.95
CA GLY A 30 4.31 -2.89 18.49
C GLY A 30 5.16 -2.41 19.64
N MET A 31 6.32 -3.01 19.84
CA MET A 31 7.22 -2.64 20.95
C MET A 31 7.66 -1.17 20.89
N ASN A 32 7.87 -0.64 19.69
CA ASN A 32 8.27 0.76 19.52
C ASN A 32 7.23 1.75 20.05
N THR A 33 5.95 1.38 20.06
CA THR A 33 4.87 2.18 20.68
C THR A 33 5.10 2.34 22.17
N TYR A 34 5.59 1.30 22.84
CA TYR A 34 5.77 1.25 24.30
C TYR A 34 7.16 1.68 24.75
N TYR A 35 8.14 1.69 23.84
CA TYR A 35 9.51 2.14 24.10
C TYR A 35 9.80 3.54 23.52
N ASP A 36 8.79 4.18 22.92
CA ASP A 36 8.87 5.54 22.38
C ASP A 36 10.05 5.69 21.41
N ARG A 37 10.15 4.80 20.42
CA ARG A 37 11.22 4.80 19.42
C ARG A 37 10.70 4.38 18.05
N GLU A 38 11.53 4.60 17.02
CA GLU A 38 11.19 4.25 15.63
C GLU A 38 11.83 2.92 15.22
N TRP A 39 13.03 2.63 15.67
CA TRP A 39 13.72 1.36 15.45
C TRP A 39 14.12 0.76 16.79
N GLY A 40 13.67 -0.46 17.03
CA GLY A 40 14.07 -1.25 18.18
C GLY A 40 15.38 -2.00 17.90
N ASP A 41 16.06 -2.39 18.95
CA ASP A 41 17.32 -3.14 18.90
C ASP A 41 17.14 -4.66 19.07
N GLY A 42 15.93 -5.11 19.32
CA GLY A 42 15.62 -6.53 19.56
C GLY A 42 15.72 -6.96 21.03
N GLU A 43 16.15 -6.06 21.91
CA GLU A 43 16.31 -6.33 23.34
C GLU A 43 15.12 -5.84 24.17
N GLU A 44 14.08 -5.30 23.52
CA GLU A 44 12.87 -4.83 24.19
C GLU A 44 12.19 -6.00 24.91
N ASP A 45 11.78 -5.76 26.16
CA ASP A 45 11.06 -6.76 26.95
C ASP A 45 9.60 -6.82 26.51
N PRO A 46 9.12 -7.97 26.01
CA PRO A 46 7.73 -8.15 25.59
C PRO A 46 6.70 -7.87 26.71
N TYR A 47 7.10 -7.98 27.97
CA TYR A 47 6.23 -7.68 29.11
C TYR A 47 5.59 -6.30 29.04
N TYR A 48 6.30 -5.31 28.50
CA TYR A 48 5.82 -3.92 28.42
C TYR A 48 4.86 -3.66 27.29
N PHE A 49 4.59 -4.63 26.42
CA PHE A 49 3.51 -4.52 25.44
C PHE A 49 2.18 -4.71 26.15
N TYR A 50 1.42 -3.62 26.26
CA TYR A 50 0.19 -3.64 27.07
C TYR A 50 -0.87 -2.66 26.54
N PRO A 51 -1.55 -2.97 25.43
CA PRO A 51 -2.65 -2.14 24.92
C PRO A 51 -3.92 -2.37 25.74
N GLU A 52 -4.04 -1.67 26.87
CA GLU A 52 -5.10 -1.87 27.86
C GLU A 52 -6.51 -1.76 27.25
N HIS A 53 -6.69 -0.86 26.31
CA HIS A 53 -7.98 -0.60 25.67
C HIS A 53 -7.93 -0.83 24.16
N LEU A 54 -7.24 -1.89 23.72
CA LEU A 54 -7.13 -2.24 22.31
C LEU A 54 -8.52 -2.26 21.65
N ASP A 55 -8.67 -1.48 20.59
CA ASP A 55 -9.92 -1.37 19.85
C ASP A 55 -9.66 -1.38 18.34
N THR A 56 -9.50 -2.58 17.81
CA THR A 56 -9.23 -2.76 16.36
C THR A 56 -10.45 -2.43 15.50
N ASP A 57 -11.65 -2.52 16.05
CA ASP A 57 -12.85 -2.04 15.36
C ASP A 57 -12.79 -0.53 15.13
N GLN A 58 -12.29 0.23 16.11
CA GLN A 58 -12.08 1.68 15.93
C GLN A 58 -11.09 1.96 14.80
N TRP A 59 -10.00 1.19 14.70
CA TRP A 59 -9.04 1.34 13.61
C TRP A 59 -9.70 1.13 12.26
N ILE A 60 -10.29 -0.02 12.06
CA ILE A 60 -10.82 -0.42 10.74
C ILE A 60 -12.04 0.42 10.35
N LYS A 61 -12.94 0.69 11.30
CA LYS A 61 -14.10 1.54 11.03
C LYS A 61 -13.69 2.97 10.66
N THR A 62 -12.72 3.55 11.38
CA THR A 62 -12.17 4.88 11.06
C THR A 62 -11.62 4.92 9.64
N LEU A 63 -10.84 3.91 9.26
CA LEU A 63 -10.25 3.83 7.93
C LEU A 63 -11.31 3.65 6.85
N LYS A 64 -12.27 2.76 7.07
CA LYS A 64 -13.37 2.54 6.11
C LYS A 64 -14.19 3.80 5.92
N ASP A 65 -14.56 4.48 6.99
CA ASP A 65 -15.32 5.74 6.94
C ASP A 65 -14.54 6.84 6.22
N ALA A 66 -13.21 6.81 6.28
CA ALA A 66 -12.34 7.76 5.57
C ALA A 66 -12.08 7.38 4.10
N GLY A 67 -12.61 6.26 3.63
CA GLY A 67 -12.51 5.81 2.24
C GLY A 67 -11.31 4.92 1.91
N PHE A 68 -10.59 4.45 2.92
CA PHE A 68 -9.51 3.47 2.71
C PHE A 68 -10.11 2.10 2.37
N LYS A 69 -9.47 1.41 1.43
CA LYS A 69 -9.97 0.12 0.89
C LYS A 69 -9.12 -1.07 1.31
N ARG A 70 -7.88 -0.81 1.75
CA ARG A 70 -6.97 -1.85 2.22
C ARG A 70 -6.20 -1.36 3.43
N THR A 71 -5.90 -2.28 4.34
CA THR A 71 -5.13 -2.01 5.56
C THR A 71 -3.98 -2.98 5.63
N ILE A 72 -2.74 -2.47 5.75
CA ILE A 72 -1.55 -3.29 5.92
C ILE A 72 -1.12 -3.21 7.38
N MET A 73 -1.23 -4.33 8.09
CA MET A 73 -0.85 -4.42 9.51
C MET A 73 0.62 -4.78 9.65
N VAL A 74 1.37 -3.99 10.40
CA VAL A 74 2.73 -4.35 10.81
C VAL A 74 2.64 -5.45 11.87
N VAL A 75 3.05 -6.66 11.51
CA VAL A 75 3.00 -7.83 12.40
C VAL A 75 4.34 -8.05 13.09
N LYS A 76 5.44 -7.79 12.38
CA LYS A 76 6.81 -7.81 12.91
C LYS A 76 7.59 -6.65 12.31
N HIS A 77 8.06 -5.73 13.15
CA HIS A 77 9.01 -4.70 12.75
C HIS A 77 10.46 -5.21 12.90
N HIS A 78 11.44 -4.37 12.70
CA HIS A 78 12.87 -4.76 12.73
C HIS A 78 13.34 -5.30 14.08
N ASP A 79 12.62 -5.00 15.18
CA ASP A 79 12.91 -5.52 16.51
C ASP A 79 12.60 -7.02 16.68
N GLY A 80 11.89 -7.62 15.72
CA GLY A 80 11.58 -9.06 15.73
C GLY A 80 10.38 -9.46 16.59
N PHE A 81 9.74 -8.52 17.29
CA PHE A 81 8.56 -8.80 18.10
C PHE A 81 7.33 -9.07 17.23
N LEU A 82 6.65 -10.18 17.50
CA LEU A 82 5.47 -10.62 16.75
C LEU A 82 4.18 -10.30 17.45
N LEU A 83 3.23 -9.73 16.73
CA LEU A 83 1.88 -9.38 17.23
C LEU A 83 0.91 -10.56 17.20
N TYR A 84 1.42 -11.78 17.05
CA TYR A 84 0.66 -13.03 17.16
C TYR A 84 1.52 -14.09 17.87
N PRO A 85 0.93 -15.13 18.48
CA PRO A 85 1.68 -16.16 19.19
C PRO A 85 2.29 -17.18 18.21
N SER A 86 3.50 -16.92 17.75
CA SER A 86 4.24 -17.84 16.89
C SER A 86 4.71 -19.09 17.65
N LYS A 87 4.78 -20.22 16.94
CA LYS A 87 5.38 -21.46 17.47
C LYS A 87 6.91 -21.47 17.37
N TYR A 88 7.50 -20.54 16.65
CA TYR A 88 8.91 -20.56 16.27
C TYR A 88 9.77 -19.61 17.11
N THR A 89 9.17 -18.78 17.92
CA THR A 89 9.87 -17.86 18.82
C THR A 89 9.00 -17.49 20.02
N ASP A 90 9.65 -17.16 21.12
CA ASP A 90 8.97 -16.62 22.32
C ASP A 90 8.87 -15.09 22.29
N HIS A 91 9.54 -14.43 21.34
CA HIS A 91 9.54 -12.96 21.23
C HIS A 91 8.25 -12.45 20.59
N THR A 92 7.16 -12.66 21.32
CA THR A 92 5.79 -12.40 20.85
C THR A 92 4.93 -11.88 21.98
N ILE A 93 3.71 -11.49 21.64
CA ILE A 93 2.66 -11.12 22.60
C ILE A 93 2.36 -12.21 23.64
N ALA A 94 2.75 -13.47 23.38
CA ALA A 94 2.60 -14.55 24.38
C ALA A 94 3.44 -14.32 25.64
N LYS A 95 4.48 -13.50 25.56
CA LYS A 95 5.31 -13.07 26.69
C LYS A 95 4.96 -11.67 27.21
N SER A 96 3.93 -11.03 26.65
CA SER A 96 3.48 -9.71 27.10
C SER A 96 2.67 -9.79 28.39
N GLY A 97 2.55 -8.65 29.09
CA GLY A 97 1.62 -8.53 30.20
C GLY A 97 0.17 -8.41 29.73
N TRP A 98 -0.06 -8.11 28.48
CA TRP A 98 -1.39 -7.94 27.92
C TRP A 98 -2.15 -9.26 27.86
N LYS A 99 -3.37 -9.28 28.41
CA LYS A 99 -4.25 -10.47 28.50
C LYS A 99 -3.56 -11.72 29.07
N ASP A 100 -2.60 -11.53 29.97
CA ASP A 100 -1.79 -12.63 30.54
C ASP A 100 -1.11 -13.50 29.47
N GLY A 101 -0.66 -12.87 28.37
CA GLY A 101 -0.02 -13.55 27.25
C GLY A 101 -0.94 -14.36 26.35
N LYS A 102 -2.26 -14.23 26.51
CA LYS A 102 -3.26 -15.00 25.74
C LYS A 102 -3.86 -14.22 24.57
N GLY A 103 -3.43 -12.99 24.36
CA GLY A 103 -3.93 -12.15 23.27
C GLY A 103 -3.31 -12.48 21.93
N ASP A 104 -3.95 -11.97 20.88
CA ASP A 104 -3.50 -12.08 19.50
C ASP A 104 -4.00 -10.85 18.73
N VAL A 105 -3.11 -9.85 18.55
CA VAL A 105 -3.48 -8.60 17.88
C VAL A 105 -3.81 -8.86 16.40
N LEU A 106 -3.05 -9.73 15.73
CA LEU A 106 -3.31 -10.07 14.33
C LEU A 106 -4.71 -10.68 14.16
N ALA A 107 -5.13 -11.55 15.08
CA ALA A 107 -6.48 -12.12 15.05
C ALA A 107 -7.55 -11.05 15.28
N GLU A 108 -7.34 -10.09 16.17
CA GLU A 108 -8.31 -9.02 16.43
C GLU A 108 -8.43 -8.07 15.24
N VAL A 109 -7.31 -7.68 14.61
CA VAL A 109 -7.33 -6.88 13.38
C VAL A 109 -8.04 -7.64 12.25
N SER A 110 -7.76 -8.93 12.10
CA SER A 110 -8.39 -9.80 11.10
C SER A 110 -9.90 -9.89 11.31
N ALA A 111 -10.35 -10.03 12.55
CA ALA A 111 -11.78 -10.05 12.87
C ALA A 111 -12.45 -8.73 12.52
N SER A 112 -11.81 -7.61 12.80
CA SER A 112 -12.32 -6.28 12.42
C SER A 112 -12.34 -6.08 10.91
N ALA A 113 -11.30 -6.51 10.19
CA ALA A 113 -11.25 -6.47 8.73
C ALA A 113 -12.39 -7.29 8.12
N SER A 114 -12.67 -8.47 8.67
CA SER A 114 -13.78 -9.33 8.23
C SER A 114 -15.13 -8.71 8.52
N LYS A 115 -15.29 -8.08 9.69
CA LYS A 115 -16.54 -7.43 10.11
C LYS A 115 -16.90 -6.25 9.20
N TYR A 116 -15.92 -5.43 8.83
CA TYR A 116 -16.13 -4.24 8.00
C TYR A 116 -15.80 -4.46 6.51
N ASP A 117 -15.46 -5.68 6.13
CA ASP A 117 -15.05 -6.03 4.75
C ASP A 117 -13.94 -5.10 4.23
N MET A 118 -12.87 -5.03 4.99
CA MET A 118 -11.65 -4.29 4.64
C MET A 118 -10.62 -5.26 4.08
N ASP A 119 -10.10 -5.00 2.89
CA ASP A 119 -8.98 -5.76 2.36
C ASP A 119 -7.77 -5.62 3.31
N MET A 120 -7.08 -6.72 3.55
CA MET A 120 -6.02 -6.77 4.54
C MET A 120 -4.71 -7.24 3.93
N GLY A 121 -3.63 -6.58 4.30
CA GLY A 121 -2.27 -7.01 4.06
C GLY A 121 -1.50 -7.12 5.36
N VAL A 122 -0.31 -7.69 5.29
CA VAL A 122 0.61 -7.82 6.44
C VAL A 122 2.01 -7.36 6.06
N TYR A 123 2.65 -6.70 7.01
CA TYR A 123 4.06 -6.34 6.96
C TYR A 123 4.82 -7.28 7.90
N LEU A 124 5.79 -7.99 7.35
CA LEU A 124 6.69 -8.87 8.11
C LEU A 124 8.13 -8.51 7.73
N SER A 125 8.86 -7.87 8.66
CA SER A 125 10.23 -7.42 8.39
C SER A 125 11.16 -8.60 8.12
N PRO A 126 11.87 -8.62 6.98
CA PRO A 126 12.94 -9.60 6.75
C PRO A 126 14.11 -9.40 7.72
N TRP A 127 14.50 -8.16 7.99
CA TRP A 127 15.50 -7.87 9.02
C TRP A 127 14.90 -8.09 10.41
N ASP A 128 15.60 -8.84 11.23
CA ASP A 128 15.17 -9.23 12.59
C ASP A 128 16.35 -9.07 13.54
N ALA A 129 16.32 -8.00 14.34
CA ALA A 129 17.38 -7.68 15.29
C ALA A 129 17.39 -8.61 16.52
N HIS A 130 16.27 -9.30 16.79
CA HIS A 130 16.15 -10.16 17.97
C HIS A 130 16.64 -11.60 17.70
N SER A 131 16.30 -12.14 16.52
CA SER A 131 16.54 -13.56 16.27
C SER A 131 18.04 -13.89 16.25
N PRO A 132 18.49 -14.85 17.06
CA PRO A 132 19.89 -15.32 17.01
C PRO A 132 20.22 -16.02 15.69
N LEU A 133 19.22 -16.38 14.90
CA LEU A 133 19.41 -16.99 13.58
C LEU A 133 19.78 -15.96 12.51
N TYR A 134 19.68 -14.68 12.79
CA TYR A 134 19.98 -13.60 11.84
C TYR A 134 21.50 -13.33 11.81
N HIS A 135 22.26 -14.34 11.31
CA HIS A 135 23.73 -14.27 11.14
C HIS A 135 24.10 -14.97 9.84
N VAL A 136 25.24 -14.58 9.26
CA VAL A 136 25.69 -15.09 7.95
C VAL A 136 25.85 -16.62 7.94
N ASP A 137 26.39 -17.18 9.01
CA ASP A 137 26.64 -18.62 9.14
C ASP A 137 25.36 -19.44 9.45
N THR A 138 24.24 -18.77 9.73
CA THR A 138 22.95 -19.41 9.98
C THR A 138 21.83 -18.90 9.04
N GLU A 139 22.21 -18.31 7.92
CA GLU A 139 21.23 -17.66 7.03
C GLU A 139 20.15 -18.61 6.50
N ASP A 140 20.49 -19.87 6.22
CA ASP A 140 19.50 -20.86 5.79
C ASP A 140 18.46 -21.13 6.88
N GLN A 141 18.90 -21.17 8.14
CA GLN A 141 18.00 -21.33 9.29
C GLN A 141 17.11 -20.11 9.48
N TYR A 142 17.65 -18.90 9.29
CA TYR A 142 16.86 -17.69 9.35
C TYR A 142 15.84 -17.62 8.21
N ASN A 143 16.23 -17.94 6.99
CA ASN A 143 15.34 -17.97 5.85
C ASN A 143 14.17 -18.95 6.05
N GLU A 144 14.44 -20.12 6.65
CA GLU A 144 13.41 -21.09 7.01
C GLU A 144 12.51 -20.57 8.13
N TYR A 145 13.08 -19.90 9.13
CA TYR A 145 12.35 -19.26 10.22
C TYR A 145 11.36 -18.21 9.67
N TYR A 146 11.83 -17.34 8.78
CA TYR A 146 10.98 -16.33 8.14
C TYR A 146 9.88 -16.98 7.28
N LEU A 147 10.22 -18.00 6.52
CA LEU A 147 9.26 -18.77 5.73
C LEU A 147 8.16 -19.37 6.61
N ASN A 148 8.53 -19.91 7.77
CA ASN A 148 7.58 -20.48 8.71
C ASN A 148 6.64 -19.41 9.29
N GLN A 149 7.15 -18.21 9.56
CA GLN A 149 6.31 -17.07 9.97
C GLN A 149 5.30 -16.68 8.89
N LEU A 150 5.74 -16.60 7.63
CA LEU A 150 4.83 -16.34 6.50
C LEU A 150 3.71 -17.39 6.45
N LYS A 151 4.04 -18.66 6.58
CA LYS A 151 3.07 -19.75 6.56
C LYS A 151 2.10 -19.70 7.73
N GLU A 152 2.57 -19.42 8.94
CA GLU A 152 1.72 -19.24 10.11
C GLU A 152 0.66 -18.16 9.89
N ILE A 153 1.04 -17.07 9.24
CA ILE A 153 0.14 -15.95 8.98
C ILE A 153 -0.81 -16.25 7.82
N LEU A 154 -0.26 -16.70 6.70
CA LEU A 154 -0.99 -16.76 5.43
C LEU A 154 -1.82 -18.03 5.24
N GLU A 155 -1.52 -19.11 5.97
CA GLU A 155 -2.22 -20.38 5.87
C GLU A 155 -3.30 -20.57 6.94
N ASP A 156 -3.31 -19.77 8.01
CA ASP A 156 -4.30 -19.86 9.07
C ASP A 156 -5.58 -19.08 8.69
N PRO A 157 -6.73 -19.73 8.56
CA PRO A 157 -7.97 -19.08 8.12
C PRO A 157 -8.51 -18.04 9.08
N LYS A 158 -8.03 -17.97 10.33
CA LYS A 158 -8.43 -16.92 11.28
C LYS A 158 -7.80 -15.56 10.98
N TYR A 159 -6.71 -15.53 10.21
CA TYR A 159 -6.00 -14.30 9.84
C TYR A 159 -6.46 -13.79 8.47
N GLY A 160 -6.42 -12.47 8.31
CA GLY A 160 -6.89 -11.80 7.09
C GLY A 160 -8.40 -11.53 7.09
N ASN A 161 -8.87 -10.88 6.03
CA ASN A 161 -10.30 -10.70 5.81
C ASN A 161 -10.90 -12.04 5.36
N LYS A 162 -11.58 -12.75 6.26
CA LYS A 162 -12.14 -14.10 6.02
C LYS A 162 -11.08 -15.05 5.46
N GLY A 163 -9.88 -15.00 6.04
CA GLY A 163 -8.75 -15.84 5.65
C GLY A 163 -7.95 -15.36 4.44
N LYS A 164 -8.28 -14.18 3.89
CA LYS A 164 -7.64 -13.67 2.67
C LYS A 164 -6.82 -12.43 2.93
N PHE A 165 -5.65 -12.40 2.30
CA PHE A 165 -4.78 -11.24 2.24
C PHE A 165 -4.64 -10.74 0.81
N VAL A 166 -4.43 -9.43 0.65
CA VAL A 166 -4.24 -8.78 -0.65
C VAL A 166 -2.81 -8.28 -0.85
N GLU A 167 -2.03 -8.22 0.22
CA GLU A 167 -0.64 -7.76 0.13
C GLU A 167 0.23 -8.33 1.24
N VAL A 168 1.49 -8.66 0.90
CA VAL A 168 2.57 -8.90 1.85
C VAL A 168 3.65 -7.86 1.64
N TRP A 169 4.06 -7.19 2.71
CA TRP A 169 5.01 -6.09 2.68
C TRP A 169 6.32 -6.49 3.35
N MET A 170 7.40 -6.49 2.58
CA MET A 170 8.74 -6.86 3.04
C MET A 170 9.66 -5.66 2.97
N ASP A 171 9.89 -5.02 4.11
CA ASP A 171 10.76 -3.85 4.21
C ASP A 171 12.17 -4.18 3.75
N GLY A 172 12.75 -3.33 2.91
CA GLY A 172 14.12 -3.49 2.44
C GLY A 172 15.18 -2.93 3.39
N ALA A 173 14.77 -2.28 4.48
CA ALA A 173 15.72 -1.68 5.42
C ALA A 173 16.52 -2.73 6.17
N ARG A 174 17.79 -2.41 6.44
CA ARG A 174 18.69 -3.15 7.31
C ARG A 174 19.41 -2.14 8.20
N GLY A 175 19.65 -2.49 9.46
CA GLY A 175 20.37 -1.63 10.38
C GLY A 175 21.84 -1.51 10.02
N ASP A 176 22.46 -0.44 10.48
CA ASP A 176 23.89 -0.25 10.38
C ASP A 176 24.62 -1.38 11.11
N GLY A 177 25.59 -2.00 10.43
CA GLY A 177 26.31 -3.15 10.97
C GLY A 177 25.50 -4.44 11.04
N ALA A 178 24.27 -4.48 10.53
CA ALA A 178 23.50 -5.71 10.44
C ALA A 178 24.18 -6.71 9.53
N GLN A 179 24.15 -7.97 9.93
CA GLN A 179 24.70 -9.05 9.10
C GLN A 179 23.97 -9.10 7.76
N LYS A 180 24.73 -9.37 6.71
CA LYS A 180 24.18 -9.47 5.35
C LYS A 180 23.65 -10.87 5.10
N VAL A 181 22.47 -11.15 5.63
CA VAL A 181 21.75 -12.37 5.29
C VAL A 181 21.29 -12.29 3.84
N THR A 182 21.55 -13.34 3.07
CA THR A 182 21.00 -13.48 1.71
C THR A 182 19.60 -14.05 1.81
N TYR A 183 18.60 -13.24 1.49
CA TYR A 183 17.21 -13.66 1.58
C TYR A 183 16.80 -14.57 0.42
N THR A 184 16.09 -15.65 0.72
CA THR A 184 15.55 -16.58 -0.30
C THR A 184 14.17 -16.10 -0.78
N PHE A 185 14.13 -14.93 -1.41
CA PHE A 185 12.87 -14.31 -1.88
C PHE A 185 12.04 -15.23 -2.76
N ASP A 186 12.67 -16.01 -3.64
CA ASP A 186 11.97 -16.94 -4.53
C ASP A 186 11.12 -17.96 -3.75
N LYS A 187 11.66 -18.51 -2.67
CA LYS A 187 10.93 -19.45 -1.80
C LYS A 187 9.80 -18.76 -1.04
N TRP A 188 10.04 -17.54 -0.59
CA TRP A 188 9.05 -16.76 0.13
C TRP A 188 7.89 -16.36 -0.79
N PHE A 189 8.19 -15.90 -2.00
CA PHE A 189 7.17 -15.54 -2.99
C PHE A 189 6.35 -16.76 -3.41
N GLU A 190 6.98 -17.92 -3.58
CA GLU A 190 6.28 -19.16 -3.88
C GLU A 190 5.30 -19.54 -2.77
N ALA A 191 5.71 -19.44 -1.50
CA ALA A 191 4.84 -19.69 -0.35
C ALA A 191 3.66 -18.73 -0.29
N ILE A 192 3.87 -17.46 -0.57
CA ILE A 192 2.81 -16.44 -0.61
C ILE A 192 1.80 -16.79 -1.71
N ARG A 193 2.26 -17.08 -2.92
CA ARG A 193 1.39 -17.43 -4.05
C ARG A 193 0.62 -18.72 -3.82
N LYS A 194 1.25 -19.70 -3.20
CA LYS A 194 0.60 -20.97 -2.84
C LYS A 194 -0.52 -20.77 -1.82
N ALA A 195 -0.30 -19.92 -0.81
CA ALA A 195 -1.26 -19.68 0.24
C ALA A 195 -2.40 -18.74 -0.18
N GLN A 196 -2.11 -17.69 -0.95
CA GLN A 196 -3.01 -16.57 -1.19
C GLN A 196 -3.25 -16.24 -2.68
N GLY A 197 -2.57 -16.94 -3.59
CA GLY A 197 -2.69 -16.65 -5.03
C GLY A 197 -1.89 -15.41 -5.46
N ASP A 198 -2.35 -14.77 -6.54
CA ASP A 198 -1.71 -13.56 -7.09
C ASP A 198 -2.15 -12.34 -6.29
N ILE A 199 -1.37 -12.01 -5.27
CA ILE A 199 -1.55 -10.81 -4.45
C ILE A 199 -0.38 -9.86 -4.62
N ALA A 200 -0.54 -8.64 -4.13
CA ALA A 200 0.54 -7.66 -4.12
C ALA A 200 1.67 -8.10 -3.18
N ILE A 201 2.91 -7.96 -3.64
CA ILE A 201 4.11 -8.21 -2.83
C ILE A 201 5.01 -6.99 -2.95
N PHE A 202 5.20 -6.30 -1.84
CA PHE A 202 6.20 -5.23 -1.73
C PHE A 202 7.51 -5.82 -1.25
N SER A 203 8.60 -5.56 -1.96
CA SER A 203 9.91 -6.12 -1.66
C SER A 203 11.01 -5.30 -2.32
N ALA A 204 12.22 -5.40 -1.80
CA ALA A 204 13.43 -4.91 -2.47
C ALA A 204 13.79 -5.76 -3.71
N GLU A 205 13.39 -7.03 -3.73
CA GLU A 205 13.45 -7.87 -4.94
C GLU A 205 12.35 -7.45 -5.91
N PRO A 206 12.59 -7.45 -7.23
CA PRO A 206 11.55 -7.06 -8.20
C PRO A 206 10.29 -7.90 -8.07
N THR A 207 9.16 -7.21 -7.93
CA THR A 207 7.84 -7.83 -7.81
C THR A 207 6.79 -6.95 -8.49
N ASN A 208 5.52 -7.19 -8.15
CA ASN A 208 4.38 -6.47 -8.71
C ASN A 208 4.08 -5.13 -8.01
N VAL A 209 4.77 -4.81 -6.92
CA VAL A 209 4.70 -3.52 -6.21
C VAL A 209 6.10 -3.06 -5.87
N ARG A 210 6.37 -1.77 -5.98
CA ARG A 210 7.67 -1.18 -5.63
C ARG A 210 7.51 0.03 -4.72
N TRP A 211 8.54 0.31 -3.94
CA TRP A 211 8.65 1.55 -3.19
C TRP A 211 8.80 2.74 -4.13
N ILE A 212 8.08 3.82 -3.84
CA ILE A 212 8.06 5.01 -4.70
C ILE A 212 9.33 5.87 -4.60
N GLY A 213 10.30 5.48 -3.79
CA GLY A 213 11.60 6.16 -3.70
C GLY A 213 11.71 7.24 -2.62
N ASN A 214 10.65 7.48 -1.86
CA ASN A 214 10.63 8.39 -0.71
C ASN A 214 9.53 7.98 0.27
N GLU A 215 9.58 8.54 1.47
CA GLU A 215 8.58 8.34 2.51
C GLU A 215 7.70 9.59 2.72
N LYS A 216 7.50 10.34 1.65
CA LYS A 216 6.73 11.60 1.65
C LYS A 216 5.37 11.47 0.97
N GLY A 217 5.03 10.29 0.46
CA GLY A 217 3.80 10.07 -0.29
C GLY A 217 3.80 10.79 -1.64
N SER A 218 4.96 10.95 -2.29
CA SER A 218 5.10 11.72 -3.52
C SER A 218 5.63 10.86 -4.66
N ALA A 219 4.75 10.59 -5.63
CA ALA A 219 5.12 9.91 -6.87
C ALA A 219 5.80 10.87 -7.85
N GLY A 220 6.51 10.31 -8.82
CA GLY A 220 7.13 11.09 -9.88
C GLY A 220 6.13 11.79 -10.79
N ASP A 221 6.63 12.76 -11.53
CA ASP A 221 5.89 13.45 -12.58
C ASP A 221 6.82 13.64 -13.79
N PRO A 222 6.72 12.80 -14.84
CA PRO A 222 5.80 11.66 -14.95
C PRO A 222 6.15 10.48 -14.07
N VAL A 223 5.22 9.54 -13.94
CA VAL A 223 5.44 8.26 -13.28
C VAL A 223 4.97 7.11 -14.17
N TRP A 224 5.78 6.04 -14.24
CA TRP A 224 5.47 4.83 -14.98
C TRP A 224 5.25 3.67 -14.00
N GLN A 225 4.24 2.86 -14.25
CA GLN A 225 3.95 1.66 -13.46
C GLN A 225 4.65 0.43 -14.04
N LYS A 226 5.85 0.62 -14.53
CA LYS A 226 6.71 -0.44 -15.06
C LYS A 226 8.17 -0.12 -14.79
N VAL A 227 8.95 -1.18 -14.65
CA VAL A 227 10.39 -1.12 -14.35
C VAL A 227 11.13 -2.21 -15.10
N ASN A 228 12.44 -2.08 -15.15
CA ASN A 228 13.32 -3.16 -15.58
C ASN A 228 13.80 -3.93 -14.33
N PRO A 229 13.48 -5.23 -14.19
CA PRO A 229 13.87 -6.01 -13.01
C PRO A 229 15.37 -5.98 -12.71
N ASP A 230 16.22 -6.01 -13.72
CA ASP A 230 17.66 -5.99 -13.53
C ASP A 230 18.13 -4.69 -12.89
N LYS A 231 17.50 -3.57 -13.22
CA LYS A 231 17.81 -2.28 -12.59
C LYS A 231 17.36 -2.24 -11.13
N ILE A 232 16.24 -2.88 -10.81
CA ILE A 232 15.77 -2.99 -9.42
C ILE A 232 16.75 -3.81 -8.57
N ARG A 233 17.30 -4.91 -9.12
CA ARG A 233 18.27 -5.77 -8.41
C ARG A 233 19.62 -5.09 -8.18
N ASN A 234 19.99 -4.14 -9.03
CA ASN A 234 21.31 -3.52 -9.04
C ASN A 234 21.31 -2.13 -8.37
N ASN A 235 20.81 -2.05 -7.14
CA ASN A 235 20.83 -0.85 -6.31
C ASN A 235 20.25 0.37 -7.05
N PRO A 236 18.95 0.39 -7.32
CA PRO A 236 18.32 1.45 -8.10
C PRO A 236 18.40 2.79 -7.37
N SER A 237 18.48 3.89 -8.13
CA SER A 237 18.36 5.22 -7.55
C SER A 237 16.94 5.46 -7.05
N ASN A 238 16.79 6.36 -6.08
CA ASN A 238 15.46 6.79 -5.63
C ASN A 238 14.67 7.43 -6.77
N SER A 239 15.33 8.15 -7.66
CA SER A 239 14.70 8.74 -8.86
C SER A 239 14.15 7.67 -9.80
N TYR A 240 14.87 6.58 -10.03
CA TYR A 240 14.38 5.47 -10.86
C TYR A 240 13.14 4.81 -10.25
N LEU A 241 13.17 4.55 -8.96
CA LEU A 241 12.02 4.00 -8.23
C LEU A 241 10.82 4.96 -8.27
N ASN A 242 11.10 6.27 -8.17
CA ASN A 242 10.06 7.30 -8.13
C ASN A 242 9.35 7.46 -9.47
N HIS A 243 10.10 7.53 -10.56
CA HIS A 243 9.54 7.76 -11.90
C HIS A 243 9.14 6.48 -12.63
N GLY A 244 9.70 5.32 -12.27
CA GLY A 244 9.56 4.12 -13.08
C GLY A 244 10.35 4.24 -14.39
N ASP A 245 10.00 3.41 -15.36
CA ASP A 245 10.79 3.26 -16.58
C ASP A 245 9.86 3.09 -17.80
N PRO A 246 9.85 4.05 -18.75
CA PRO A 246 9.03 3.93 -19.96
C PRO A 246 9.39 2.68 -20.78
N GLU A 247 10.63 2.19 -20.67
CA GLU A 247 11.12 0.97 -21.34
C GLU A 247 11.05 -0.26 -20.43
N GLY A 248 10.35 -0.16 -19.29
CA GLY A 248 10.24 -1.25 -18.32
C GLY A 248 9.61 -2.51 -18.90
N LYS A 249 10.12 -3.67 -18.45
CA LYS A 249 9.70 -4.99 -18.91
C LYS A 249 8.74 -5.70 -17.95
N GLN A 250 8.55 -5.15 -16.75
CA GLN A 250 7.67 -5.70 -15.72
C GLN A 250 6.74 -4.60 -15.23
N TYR A 251 5.43 -4.91 -15.20
CA TYR A 251 4.46 -4.02 -14.55
C TYR A 251 4.69 -4.06 -13.05
N SER A 252 4.88 -2.91 -12.44
CA SER A 252 5.16 -2.77 -11.01
C SER A 252 4.46 -1.52 -10.50
N VAL A 253 3.47 -1.71 -9.64
CA VAL A 253 2.73 -0.60 -9.04
C VAL A 253 3.65 0.16 -8.10
N GLY A 254 3.84 1.46 -8.34
CA GLY A 254 4.49 2.33 -7.37
C GLY A 254 3.56 2.52 -6.18
N GLU A 255 4.08 2.37 -4.97
CA GLU A 255 3.31 2.55 -3.75
C GLU A 255 3.88 3.72 -2.97
N ALA A 256 3.07 4.78 -2.79
CA ALA A 256 3.49 6.01 -2.15
C ALA A 256 3.19 5.96 -0.66
N ASP A 257 4.20 5.63 0.14
CA ASP A 257 4.07 5.51 1.58
C ASP A 257 4.45 6.80 2.31
N VAL A 258 3.71 7.10 3.36
CA VAL A 258 3.92 8.25 4.22
C VAL A 258 3.15 8.06 5.52
N SER A 259 3.65 8.61 6.62
CA SER A 259 2.90 8.61 7.88
C SER A 259 2.06 9.88 8.04
N ILE A 260 0.90 9.76 8.69
CA ILE A 260 0.08 10.93 9.07
C ILE A 260 0.81 11.81 10.08
N ARG A 261 1.74 11.24 10.87
CA ARG A 261 2.61 11.96 11.81
C ARG A 261 4.05 11.96 11.29
N SER A 262 4.96 12.60 12.01
CA SER A 262 6.38 12.59 11.64
C SER A 262 6.98 11.18 11.74
N GLY A 263 6.67 10.44 12.80
CA GLY A 263 7.13 9.07 13.00
C GLY A 263 6.17 8.04 12.41
N TRP A 264 6.68 6.83 12.19
CA TRP A 264 5.86 5.68 11.81
C TRP A 264 5.09 5.13 13.02
N PHE A 265 5.74 5.07 14.18
CA PHE A 265 5.09 4.73 15.45
C PHE A 265 4.55 5.97 16.15
N TYR A 266 3.62 5.78 17.07
CA TYR A 266 3.02 6.87 17.82
C TYR A 266 4.01 7.46 18.85
N HIS A 267 4.08 8.79 18.91
CA HIS A 267 4.80 9.55 19.93
C HIS A 267 3.92 10.70 20.40
N ASP A 268 3.85 10.92 21.72
CA ASP A 268 2.97 11.93 22.33
C ASP A 268 3.30 13.37 21.89
N ASN A 269 4.54 13.62 21.49
CA ASN A 269 5.00 14.96 21.09
C ASN A 269 4.80 15.26 19.60
N GLN A 270 4.09 14.41 18.88
CA GLN A 270 3.81 14.60 17.45
C GLN A 270 2.30 14.84 17.22
N GLU A 271 2.03 15.58 16.16
CA GLU A 271 0.68 15.90 15.70
C GLU A 271 0.47 15.37 14.27
N PRO A 272 -0.78 15.14 13.85
CA PRO A 272 -1.02 14.76 12.48
C PRO A 272 -0.69 15.90 11.51
N LYS A 273 -0.28 15.54 10.31
CA LYS A 273 -0.13 16.49 9.21
C LYS A 273 -1.42 17.30 9.02
N SER A 274 -1.28 18.52 8.53
CA SER A 274 -2.43 19.37 8.24
C SER A 274 -3.30 18.79 7.11
N LEU A 275 -4.55 19.22 7.04
CA LEU A 275 -5.42 18.88 5.93
C LEU A 275 -4.81 19.28 4.58
N ARG A 276 -4.18 20.44 4.51
CA ARG A 276 -3.50 20.93 3.31
C ARG A 276 -2.36 20.00 2.89
N GLU A 277 -1.55 19.53 3.84
CA GLU A 277 -0.48 18.56 3.57
C GLU A 277 -1.03 17.23 3.06
N LEU A 278 -2.11 16.72 3.67
CA LEU A 278 -2.74 15.48 3.23
C LEU A 278 -3.34 15.60 1.83
N MET A 279 -3.94 16.74 1.51
CA MET A 279 -4.46 16.99 0.16
C MET A 279 -3.34 17.09 -0.87
N ASP A 280 -2.23 17.73 -0.54
CA ASP A 280 -1.05 17.79 -1.39
C ASP A 280 -0.49 16.37 -1.66
N ILE A 281 -0.39 15.55 -0.61
CA ILE A 281 0.01 14.13 -0.70
C ILE A 281 -0.96 13.37 -1.61
N TYR A 282 -2.27 13.56 -1.44
CA TYR A 282 -3.28 12.91 -2.29
C TYR A 282 -3.07 13.23 -3.77
N PHE A 283 -2.88 14.50 -4.12
CA PHE A 283 -2.67 14.89 -5.51
C PHE A 283 -1.32 14.43 -6.07
N LYS A 284 -0.30 14.27 -5.23
CA LYS A 284 1.02 13.80 -5.64
C LYS A 284 1.15 12.27 -5.68
N SER A 285 0.19 11.54 -5.16
CA SER A 285 0.12 10.08 -5.20
C SER A 285 -1.04 9.63 -6.09
N VAL A 286 -2.25 9.62 -5.59
CA VAL A 286 -3.45 9.22 -6.34
C VAL A 286 -3.63 10.09 -7.58
N GLY A 287 -3.41 11.39 -7.45
CA GLY A 287 -3.48 12.34 -8.57
C GLY A 287 -2.45 12.07 -9.68
N ARG A 288 -1.45 11.25 -9.41
CA ARG A 288 -0.44 10.79 -10.37
C ARG A 288 -0.57 9.31 -10.70
N GLY A 289 -1.75 8.72 -10.46
CA GLY A 289 -2.04 7.33 -10.77
C GLY A 289 -1.34 6.31 -9.88
N THR A 290 -0.89 6.72 -8.69
CA THR A 290 -0.14 5.89 -7.75
C THR A 290 -0.91 5.71 -6.45
N PRO A 291 -1.17 4.48 -5.98
CA PRO A 291 -1.84 4.28 -4.71
C PRO A 291 -1.11 4.95 -3.55
N LEU A 292 -1.87 5.57 -2.66
CA LEU A 292 -1.37 6.15 -1.41
C LEU A 292 -1.45 5.10 -0.30
N LEU A 293 -0.34 4.91 0.40
CA LEU A 293 -0.26 4.11 1.61
C LEU A 293 0.03 5.03 2.80
N LEU A 294 -1.02 5.44 3.49
CA LEU A 294 -0.95 6.37 4.61
C LEU A 294 -0.93 5.62 5.94
N ASN A 295 0.09 5.85 6.73
CA ASN A 295 0.23 5.22 8.03
C ASN A 295 -0.50 5.99 9.12
N ILE A 296 -1.28 5.29 9.93
CA ILE A 296 -1.94 5.82 11.12
C ILE A 296 -1.52 4.97 12.33
N PRO A 297 -0.67 5.50 13.21
CA PRO A 297 -0.13 4.72 14.34
C PRO A 297 -1.08 4.74 15.53
N PRO A 298 -1.52 3.57 16.04
CA PRO A 298 -2.24 3.51 17.30
C PRO A 298 -1.38 3.96 18.48
N ASN A 299 -2.00 4.60 19.47
CA ASN A 299 -1.34 5.01 20.70
C ASN A 299 -1.15 3.83 21.69
N GLN A 300 -0.59 4.10 22.86
CA GLN A 300 -0.33 3.06 23.87
C GLN A 300 -1.59 2.41 24.43
N ASP A 301 -2.74 3.07 24.36
CA ASP A 301 -4.02 2.45 24.71
C ASP A 301 -4.49 1.41 23.67
N GLY A 302 -3.94 1.45 22.48
CA GLY A 302 -4.36 0.58 21.37
C GLY A 302 -5.49 1.18 20.53
N LYS A 303 -5.56 2.50 20.46
CA LYS A 303 -6.55 3.26 19.67
C LYS A 303 -5.87 4.27 18.75
N PHE A 304 -6.49 4.58 17.65
CA PHE A 304 -6.09 5.78 16.90
C PHE A 304 -6.33 7.01 17.78
N ALA A 305 -5.37 7.94 17.81
CA ALA A 305 -5.51 9.18 18.52
C ALA A 305 -6.68 10.01 17.99
N ASP A 306 -7.39 10.70 18.88
CA ASP A 306 -8.55 11.53 18.50
C ASP A 306 -8.20 12.57 17.43
N ALA A 307 -7.02 13.15 17.50
CA ALA A 307 -6.54 14.12 16.50
C ALA A 307 -6.39 13.51 15.13
N ASP A 308 -5.91 12.27 15.03
CA ASP A 308 -5.76 11.55 13.76
C ASP A 308 -7.12 11.17 13.18
N VAL A 309 -8.04 10.69 14.02
CA VAL A 309 -9.42 10.38 13.62
C VAL A 309 -10.11 11.64 13.06
N ALA A 310 -9.99 12.77 13.77
CA ALA A 310 -10.57 14.04 13.34
C ALA A 310 -10.00 14.50 11.99
N ARG A 311 -8.67 14.37 11.80
CA ARG A 311 -8.00 14.76 10.56
C ARG A 311 -8.44 13.87 9.38
N LEU A 312 -8.60 12.58 9.60
CA LEU A 312 -9.11 11.67 8.57
C LEU A 312 -10.53 11.97 8.16
N LYS A 313 -11.39 12.40 9.11
CA LYS A 313 -12.74 12.87 8.79
C LYS A 313 -12.72 14.13 7.92
N GLU A 314 -11.87 15.11 8.26
CA GLU A 314 -11.69 16.32 7.45
C GLU A 314 -11.20 15.98 6.05
N PHE A 315 -10.25 15.07 5.95
CA PHE A 315 -9.71 14.58 4.68
C PHE A 315 -10.82 13.96 3.82
N ARG A 316 -11.63 13.07 4.40
CA ARG A 316 -12.75 12.43 3.69
C ARG A 316 -13.79 13.44 3.24
N GLN A 317 -14.17 14.35 4.11
CA GLN A 317 -15.14 15.42 3.79
C GLN A 317 -14.63 16.28 2.64
N THR A 318 -13.35 16.61 2.63
CA THR A 318 -12.74 17.44 1.58
C THR A 318 -12.74 16.70 0.25
N LEU A 319 -12.39 15.40 0.23
CA LEU A 319 -12.46 14.59 -0.99
C LEU A 319 -13.90 14.44 -1.50
N ASP A 320 -14.86 14.21 -0.61
CA ASP A 320 -16.26 14.10 -0.99
C ASP A 320 -16.78 15.41 -1.60
N GLN A 321 -16.37 16.53 -1.03
CA GLN A 321 -16.75 17.85 -1.53
C GLN A 321 -16.09 18.14 -2.89
N LEU A 322 -14.81 17.79 -3.04
CA LEU A 322 -14.06 17.96 -4.29
C LEU A 322 -14.71 17.19 -5.45
N TYR A 323 -15.17 15.97 -5.19
CA TYR A 323 -15.77 15.10 -6.19
C TYR A 323 -17.31 15.11 -6.18
N SER A 324 -17.94 16.04 -5.48
CA SER A 324 -19.40 16.07 -5.33
C SER A 324 -20.14 16.30 -6.65
N VAL A 325 -19.55 17.05 -7.57
CA VAL A 325 -20.13 17.34 -8.88
C VAL A 325 -19.07 17.13 -9.96
N ASN A 326 -19.38 16.28 -10.93
CA ASN A 326 -18.57 16.13 -12.14
C ASN A 326 -19.24 16.91 -13.27
N TYR A 327 -18.75 18.11 -13.56
CA TYR A 327 -19.30 18.98 -14.62
C TYR A 327 -19.11 18.39 -16.02
N ALA A 328 -18.17 17.44 -16.20
CA ALA A 328 -17.94 16.77 -17.47
C ALA A 328 -18.93 15.61 -17.71
N ALA A 329 -19.70 15.17 -16.71
CA ALA A 329 -20.61 14.04 -16.86
C ALA A 329 -21.67 14.32 -17.95
N GLY A 330 -21.67 13.50 -19.01
CA GLY A 330 -22.59 13.65 -20.13
C GLY A 330 -22.34 14.88 -21.02
N ALA A 331 -21.23 15.60 -20.84
CA ALA A 331 -20.88 16.73 -21.67
C ALA A 331 -20.63 16.31 -23.13
N LEU A 332 -20.94 17.19 -24.07
CA LEU A 332 -20.62 16.98 -25.49
C LEU A 332 -19.08 17.00 -25.68
N VAL A 333 -18.60 16.07 -26.45
CA VAL A 333 -17.17 15.92 -26.72
C VAL A 333 -16.94 16.05 -28.23
N GLU A 334 -16.01 16.92 -28.61
CA GLU A 334 -15.47 16.99 -29.96
C GLU A 334 -13.99 16.61 -29.89
N ALA A 335 -13.59 15.59 -30.64
CA ALA A 335 -12.21 15.15 -30.73
C ALA A 335 -11.67 15.47 -32.12
N ASP A 336 -10.38 15.80 -32.21
CA ASP A 336 -9.68 16.07 -33.47
C ASP A 336 -9.62 14.82 -34.36
N SER A 337 -9.53 13.64 -33.77
CA SER A 337 -9.65 12.37 -34.46
C SER A 337 -10.20 11.32 -33.50
N THR A 338 -10.79 10.27 -34.06
CA THR A 338 -11.32 9.14 -33.31
C THR A 338 -11.05 7.88 -34.08
N ARG A 339 -10.54 6.86 -33.40
CA ARG A 339 -10.37 5.53 -33.96
C ARG A 339 -11.71 5.01 -34.49
N ARG A 340 -11.74 4.47 -35.68
CA ARG A 340 -13.00 4.06 -36.34
C ARG A 340 -13.69 2.84 -35.72
N ASN A 341 -13.09 2.23 -34.72
CA ASN A 341 -13.69 1.15 -33.95
C ASN A 341 -14.73 1.73 -32.99
N PRO A 342 -15.97 1.20 -32.92
CA PRO A 342 -16.99 1.73 -32.01
C PRO A 342 -16.65 1.61 -30.54
N LEU A 343 -15.62 0.83 -30.17
CA LEU A 343 -15.15 0.71 -28.78
C LEU A 343 -14.44 1.96 -28.26
N TYR A 344 -14.09 2.93 -29.13
CA TYR A 344 -13.24 4.07 -28.75
C TYR A 344 -13.86 5.43 -29.10
N LYS A 345 -15.16 5.55 -28.97
CA LYS A 345 -15.89 6.79 -29.30
C LYS A 345 -15.51 7.94 -28.37
N ALA A 346 -15.50 9.16 -28.89
CA ALA A 346 -15.21 10.36 -28.11
C ALA A 346 -16.18 10.54 -26.92
N SER A 347 -17.45 10.14 -27.08
CA SER A 347 -18.43 10.20 -25.98
C SER A 347 -18.09 9.35 -24.76
N HIS A 348 -17.17 8.40 -24.89
CA HIS A 348 -16.69 7.60 -23.76
C HIS A 348 -15.87 8.42 -22.75
N LEU A 349 -15.36 9.58 -23.15
CA LEU A 349 -14.63 10.47 -22.24
C LEU A 349 -15.53 11.02 -21.11
N THR A 350 -16.85 11.03 -21.29
CA THR A 350 -17.78 11.65 -20.35
C THR A 350 -18.95 10.76 -19.95
N ASP A 351 -18.91 9.47 -20.27
CA ASP A 351 -20.00 8.53 -19.99
C ASP A 351 -20.00 7.96 -18.55
N GLY A 352 -18.93 8.18 -17.80
CA GLY A 352 -18.80 7.70 -16.43
C GLY A 352 -18.50 6.19 -16.32
N ASP A 353 -18.24 5.51 -17.42
CA ASP A 353 -17.91 4.06 -17.44
C ASP A 353 -16.40 3.86 -17.58
N GLU A 354 -15.76 3.39 -16.53
CA GLU A 354 -14.32 3.11 -16.53
C GLU A 354 -13.89 1.98 -17.50
N LYS A 355 -14.85 1.22 -18.01
CA LYS A 355 -14.58 0.15 -18.98
C LYS A 355 -14.54 0.63 -20.42
N THR A 356 -15.00 1.83 -20.65
CA THR A 356 -14.94 2.47 -21.98
C THR A 356 -13.81 3.46 -22.05
N SER A 357 -13.37 3.76 -23.27
CA SER A 357 -12.30 4.75 -23.49
C SER A 357 -12.46 5.40 -24.85
N TRP A 358 -11.84 6.56 -25.02
CA TRP A 358 -11.61 7.19 -26.31
C TRP A 358 -10.17 6.92 -26.74
N ALA A 359 -9.97 6.79 -28.05
CA ALA A 359 -8.65 6.76 -28.65
C ALA A 359 -8.66 7.58 -29.96
N PRO A 360 -7.59 8.33 -30.25
CA PRO A 360 -7.43 9.00 -31.54
C PRO A 360 -7.24 7.99 -32.68
N ALA A 361 -7.19 8.47 -33.92
CA ALA A 361 -6.92 7.63 -35.09
C ALA A 361 -5.62 6.84 -34.91
N ASP A 362 -5.53 5.68 -35.55
CA ASP A 362 -4.45 4.70 -35.35
C ASP A 362 -3.04 5.26 -35.65
N ASP A 363 -2.95 6.16 -36.59
CA ASP A 363 -1.69 6.80 -37.03
C ASP A 363 -1.40 8.13 -36.29
N ALA A 364 -2.31 8.59 -35.46
CA ALA A 364 -2.16 9.84 -34.71
C ALA A 364 -1.10 9.70 -33.60
N LYS A 365 -0.20 10.66 -33.54
CA LYS A 365 0.83 10.76 -32.51
C LYS A 365 0.42 11.71 -31.38
N THR A 366 -0.60 12.49 -31.62
CA THR A 366 -1.20 13.44 -30.68
C THR A 366 -2.70 13.35 -30.79
N GLY A 367 -3.39 13.74 -29.74
CA GLY A 367 -4.84 13.83 -29.74
C GLY A 367 -5.29 15.02 -28.94
N SER A 368 -6.38 15.63 -29.34
CA SER A 368 -7.03 16.68 -28.59
C SER A 368 -8.54 16.53 -28.61
N PHE A 369 -9.17 17.01 -27.58
CA PHE A 369 -10.63 17.01 -27.47
C PHE A 369 -11.09 18.26 -26.74
N VAL A 370 -12.31 18.64 -27.01
CA VAL A 370 -13.00 19.75 -26.34
C VAL A 370 -14.25 19.22 -25.67
N LEU A 371 -14.41 19.53 -24.40
CA LEU A 371 -15.64 19.26 -23.65
C LEU A 371 -16.47 20.54 -23.60
N ASP A 372 -17.74 20.45 -24.02
CA ASP A 372 -18.70 21.53 -23.86
C ASP A 372 -19.52 21.27 -22.59
N LEU A 373 -19.28 22.06 -21.56
CA LEU A 373 -19.98 21.94 -20.28
C LEU A 373 -21.41 22.52 -20.31
N GLY A 374 -21.82 23.09 -21.45
CA GLY A 374 -23.18 23.65 -21.67
C GLY A 374 -23.39 25.02 -21.09
N LYS A 375 -22.63 25.43 -20.10
CA LYS A 375 -22.65 26.75 -19.47
C LYS A 375 -21.35 27.03 -18.76
N GLU A 376 -21.12 28.28 -18.41
CA GLU A 376 -19.97 28.67 -17.59
C GLU A 376 -19.98 27.95 -16.23
N GLN A 377 -18.86 27.37 -15.85
CA GLN A 377 -18.67 26.62 -14.61
C GLN A 377 -17.39 27.05 -13.93
N HIS A 378 -17.38 26.99 -12.60
CA HIS A 378 -16.18 27.12 -11.78
C HIS A 378 -15.74 25.75 -11.30
N PHE A 379 -14.47 25.40 -11.55
CA PHE A 379 -13.90 24.13 -11.09
C PHE A 379 -12.40 24.30 -10.85
N ASP A 380 -11.84 23.49 -9.98
CA ASP A 380 -10.43 23.56 -9.56
C ASP A 380 -9.61 22.37 -10.07
N VAL A 381 -10.27 21.27 -10.44
CA VAL A 381 -9.60 20.01 -10.75
C VAL A 381 -10.10 19.45 -12.08
N VAL A 382 -9.17 18.99 -12.89
CA VAL A 382 -9.42 18.15 -14.07
C VAL A 382 -8.77 16.80 -13.81
N GLU A 383 -9.53 15.73 -13.95
CA GLU A 383 -9.04 14.37 -13.82
C GLU A 383 -9.08 13.65 -15.16
N LEU A 384 -7.95 13.06 -15.55
CA LEU A 384 -7.81 12.22 -16.74
C LEU A 384 -7.37 10.83 -16.28
N LYS A 385 -7.99 9.78 -16.82
CA LYS A 385 -7.62 8.40 -16.53
C LYS A 385 -7.13 7.71 -17.80
N GLU A 386 -5.92 7.16 -17.74
CA GLU A 386 -5.36 6.34 -18.82
C GLU A 386 -6.01 4.94 -18.80
N THR A 387 -6.12 4.33 -19.97
CA THR A 387 -6.55 2.93 -20.13
C THR A 387 -5.34 2.00 -19.91
N ILE A 388 -4.91 1.87 -18.66
CA ILE A 388 -3.68 1.15 -18.31
C ILE A 388 -3.81 -0.37 -18.47
N GLU A 389 -5.01 -0.91 -18.57
CA GLU A 389 -5.25 -2.35 -18.83
C GLU A 389 -4.60 -2.83 -20.13
N LYS A 390 -4.39 -1.92 -21.07
CA LYS A 390 -3.72 -2.19 -22.35
C LYS A 390 -2.22 -1.86 -22.34
N GLY A 391 -1.68 -1.55 -21.16
CA GLY A 391 -0.31 -1.12 -20.97
C GLY A 391 -0.13 0.39 -21.07
N GLN A 392 0.95 0.90 -20.52
CA GLN A 392 1.30 2.32 -20.56
C GLN A 392 2.18 2.63 -21.77
N ARG A 393 1.84 3.70 -22.50
CA ARG A 393 2.52 4.14 -23.72
C ARG A 393 3.24 5.46 -23.53
#